data_c66fdf3d6b2ae470f64719a2522692a2
#
_entry.id   c66fdf3d6b2ae470f64719a2522692a2
#
_cell.length_a   1.000
_cell.length_b   1.000
_cell.length_c   1.000
_cell.angle_alpha   90.00
_cell.angle_beta   90.00
_cell.angle_gamma   90.00
#
_symmetry.space_group_name_H-M   'P 1'
#
loop_
_entity.id
_entity.type
_entity.pdbx_description
1 polymer ?
#
loop_
_entity_poly.entity_id
_entity_poly.type
_entity_poly.pdbx_seq_one_letter_code
_entity_poly.pdbx_strand_id
1 'polypeptide(L)'
;MGKYAKYVNDLRLWTELIRPSYRGKIADFSLIFDQKVIPEAKIWVETFHIYAPGSGVMVPGELPMQINGTEVPGNGGQHAHPDFDELFLFFGSNPQDVLSLGGEVEFWLGEGKDAQKFIARTPTAEWVPRNVAHNPHYFTKVASRDRPIIEMAIAMTPTYSLAPGASRSIPLPPAFSFEKVGQEQKGKGLYTKYVNEVKFATDRLFPYHRGMIAVPTLMFDKTTYPAAKIWVEIFHVYASGAGIGLPSLEPTIIKGLGVVDGGEGGGHAHNFDELFLFIGLDPHDTLNLGGEVEFWLGEGDEAEKFVTTRATAEWVPANVVHNPHYFRRVDRPFLMVVIALTSEYALDGMRFAPLPPGFKL
;
A
#
# COMPACT_ATOMS: atom_id res chain seq x y z
N MET A 1 -6.47 -21.71 20.15
CA MET A 1 -6.11 -20.64 19.19
C MET A 1 -4.80 -20.08 19.70
N GLY A 2 -3.80 -19.92 18.84
CA GLY A 2 -2.48 -19.45 19.24
C GLY A 2 -2.51 -18.01 19.77
N LYS A 3 -1.48 -17.61 20.46
CA LYS A 3 -1.30 -16.27 21.08
C LYS A 3 -1.33 -15.14 20.03
N TYR A 4 -0.78 -15.41 18.85
CA TYR A 4 -0.62 -14.43 17.78
C TYR A 4 -1.68 -14.58 16.67
N ALA A 5 -2.50 -15.61 16.68
CA ALA A 5 -3.51 -15.87 15.64
C ALA A 5 -4.48 -14.70 15.40
N LYS A 6 -4.74 -13.88 16.41
CA LYS A 6 -5.61 -12.69 16.29
C LYS A 6 -5.00 -11.55 15.45
N TYR A 7 -3.71 -11.60 15.18
CA TYR A 7 -2.97 -10.61 14.39
C TYR A 7 -2.82 -10.99 12.91
N VAL A 8 -3.37 -12.12 12.50
CA VAL A 8 -3.29 -12.62 11.13
C VAL A 8 -4.69 -12.94 10.64
N ASN A 9 -5.15 -12.20 9.61
CA ASN A 9 -6.47 -12.39 9.02
C ASN A 9 -6.46 -12.10 7.52
N ASP A 10 -7.35 -12.77 6.79
CA ASP A 10 -7.60 -12.44 5.39
C ASP A 10 -8.07 -10.98 5.26
N LEU A 11 -7.61 -10.32 4.22
CA LEU A 11 -8.17 -9.03 3.82
C LEU A 11 -9.63 -9.25 3.39
N ARG A 12 -10.44 -8.24 3.61
CA ARG A 12 -11.83 -8.29 3.18
C ARG A 12 -12.04 -7.49 1.90
N LEU A 13 -13.00 -7.92 1.11
CA LEU A 13 -13.52 -7.13 0.01
C LEU A 13 -14.47 -6.06 0.56
N TRP A 14 -14.41 -4.88 0.01
CA TRP A 14 -15.38 -3.85 0.32
C TRP A 14 -16.67 -4.06 -0.49
N THR A 15 -17.51 -4.97 -0.03
CA THR A 15 -18.79 -5.31 -0.68
C THR A 15 -19.91 -4.32 -0.37
N GLU A 16 -19.71 -3.44 0.62
CA GLU A 16 -20.65 -2.36 0.96
C GLU A 16 -20.60 -1.19 -0.04
N LEU A 17 -19.61 -1.20 -0.93
CA LEU A 17 -19.44 -0.29 -2.03
C LEU A 17 -19.82 -0.96 -3.34
N ILE A 18 -21.08 -0.86 -3.69
CA ILE A 18 -21.46 -1.06 -5.09
C ILE A 18 -21.01 0.20 -5.83
N ARG A 19 -19.99 0.06 -6.69
CA ARG A 19 -19.38 1.17 -7.42
C ARG A 19 -19.71 1.15 -8.91
N PRO A 20 -20.97 1.23 -9.33
CA PRO A 20 -21.30 1.37 -10.76
C PRO A 20 -20.82 2.72 -11.33
N SER A 21 -20.48 3.66 -10.45
CA SER A 21 -20.12 5.04 -10.80
C SER A 21 -18.64 5.29 -11.06
N TYR A 22 -17.79 4.29 -10.94
CA TYR A 22 -16.42 4.45 -11.44
C TYR A 22 -16.46 4.34 -12.97
N ARG A 23 -16.15 5.44 -13.60
CA ARG A 23 -16.00 5.47 -15.04
C ARG A 23 -14.91 4.50 -15.46
N GLY A 24 -15.24 3.53 -16.31
CA GLY A 24 -14.35 2.44 -16.68
C GLY A 24 -14.41 1.28 -15.68
N LYS A 25 -13.36 0.46 -15.68
CA LYS A 25 -13.29 -0.75 -14.86
C LYS A 25 -12.12 -0.66 -13.89
N ILE A 26 -12.45 -0.64 -12.64
CA ILE A 26 -11.57 -0.96 -11.52
C ILE A 26 -11.89 -2.40 -11.15
N ALA A 27 -11.05 -3.10 -10.39
CA ALA A 27 -11.46 -4.36 -9.78
C ALA A 27 -12.83 -4.20 -9.12
N ASP A 28 -13.72 -5.15 -9.32
CA ASP A 28 -15.11 -5.07 -8.87
C ASP A 28 -15.24 -4.74 -7.38
N PHE A 29 -14.24 -5.16 -6.59
CA PHE A 29 -14.15 -4.86 -5.17
C PHE A 29 -12.71 -4.52 -4.81
N SER A 30 -12.51 -3.47 -4.03
CA SER A 30 -11.21 -3.16 -3.44
C SER A 30 -10.93 -4.05 -2.21
N LEU A 31 -9.66 -4.24 -1.90
CA LEU A 31 -9.21 -4.91 -0.68
C LEU A 31 -9.13 -3.91 0.46
N ILE A 32 -9.63 -4.29 1.63
CA ILE A 32 -9.66 -3.44 2.83
C ILE A 32 -8.95 -4.11 3.99
N PHE A 33 -8.13 -3.30 4.68
CA PHE A 33 -7.63 -3.55 6.03
C PHE A 33 -8.17 -2.48 6.97
N ASP A 34 -8.77 -2.88 8.07
CA ASP A 34 -9.30 -2.01 9.13
C ASP A 34 -9.53 -2.79 10.44
N GLN A 35 -10.17 -2.17 11.42
CA GLN A 35 -10.51 -2.81 12.70
C GLN A 35 -11.49 -3.99 12.57
N LYS A 36 -12.20 -4.15 11.46
CA LYS A 36 -13.02 -5.35 11.21
C LYS A 36 -12.16 -6.55 10.81
N VAL A 37 -10.97 -6.28 10.25
CA VAL A 37 -9.97 -7.32 9.92
C VAL A 37 -9.15 -7.65 11.17
N ILE A 38 -8.55 -6.63 11.80
CA ILE A 38 -7.77 -6.77 13.03
C ILE A 38 -8.20 -5.68 14.01
N PRO A 39 -8.81 -6.02 15.16
CA PRO A 39 -9.37 -5.02 16.11
C PRO A 39 -8.36 -4.01 16.64
N GLU A 40 -7.07 -4.37 16.70
CA GLU A 40 -5.99 -3.51 17.16
C GLU A 40 -5.48 -2.54 16.08
N ALA A 41 -5.99 -2.61 14.84
CA ALA A 41 -5.58 -1.73 13.74
C ALA A 41 -5.70 -0.25 14.11
N LYS A 42 -4.68 0.52 13.76
CA LYS A 42 -4.60 1.97 14.00
C LYS A 42 -4.73 2.79 12.71
N ILE A 43 -4.68 2.11 11.59
CA ILE A 43 -4.81 2.69 10.25
C ILE A 43 -5.87 1.92 9.45
N TRP A 44 -6.39 2.58 8.44
CA TRP A 44 -7.26 1.99 7.44
C TRP A 44 -6.51 1.97 6.11
N VAL A 45 -6.60 0.88 5.36
CA VAL A 45 -5.97 0.76 4.05
C VAL A 45 -6.98 0.23 3.04
N GLU A 46 -7.07 0.87 1.88
CA GLU A 46 -7.80 0.38 0.72
C GLU A 46 -6.86 0.23 -0.47
N THR A 47 -7.00 -0.88 -1.20
CA THR A 47 -6.17 -1.16 -2.38
C THR A 47 -7.06 -1.40 -3.59
N PHE A 48 -6.81 -0.64 -4.64
CA PHE A 48 -7.48 -0.74 -5.94
C PHE A 48 -6.54 -1.31 -6.99
N HIS A 49 -7.09 -2.19 -7.82
CA HIS A 49 -6.41 -2.71 -9.01
C HIS A 49 -7.00 -2.04 -10.26
N ILE A 50 -6.27 -1.13 -10.85
CA ILE A 50 -6.72 -0.34 -11.99
C ILE A 50 -6.22 -1.00 -13.28
N TYR A 51 -7.12 -1.61 -14.04
CA TYR A 51 -6.79 -2.41 -15.22
C TYR A 51 -7.38 -1.90 -16.54
N ALA A 52 -8.00 -0.74 -16.52
CA ALA A 52 -8.54 -0.12 -17.74
C ALA A 52 -8.40 1.41 -17.73
N PRO A 53 -8.05 2.04 -18.85
CA PRO A 53 -8.08 3.49 -18.98
C PRO A 53 -9.51 4.01 -18.88
N GLY A 54 -9.65 5.26 -18.42
CA GLY A 54 -10.97 5.87 -18.18
C GLY A 54 -11.58 5.51 -16.82
N SER A 55 -10.89 4.67 -16.03
CA SER A 55 -11.25 4.37 -14.65
C SER A 55 -10.93 5.55 -13.74
N GLY A 56 -11.58 5.63 -12.60
CA GLY A 56 -11.26 6.66 -11.63
C GLY A 56 -12.03 6.55 -10.32
N VAL A 57 -11.51 7.21 -9.32
CA VAL A 57 -12.10 7.36 -8.00
C VAL A 57 -12.68 8.76 -7.88
N MET A 58 -13.94 8.88 -7.46
CA MET A 58 -14.67 10.16 -7.34
C MET A 58 -14.77 10.97 -8.64
N VAL A 59 -14.59 10.35 -9.80
CA VAL A 59 -14.85 10.97 -11.11
C VAL A 59 -16.35 10.96 -11.41
N PRO A 60 -16.86 11.88 -12.26
CA PRO A 60 -18.25 11.84 -12.68
C PRO A 60 -18.59 10.52 -13.35
N GLY A 61 -19.61 9.84 -12.83
CA GLY A 61 -20.15 8.61 -13.36
C GLY A 61 -21.61 8.80 -13.78
N GLU A 62 -22.21 7.74 -14.32
CA GLU A 62 -23.61 7.79 -14.79
C GLU A 62 -24.60 7.51 -13.64
N LEU A 63 -24.15 6.89 -12.57
CA LEU A 63 -25.00 6.46 -11.45
C LEU A 63 -24.44 6.93 -10.10
N PRO A 64 -25.32 7.21 -9.11
CA PRO A 64 -24.89 7.51 -7.77
C PRO A 64 -24.26 6.27 -7.10
N MET A 65 -23.34 6.52 -6.17
CA MET A 65 -22.69 5.49 -5.36
C MET A 65 -23.29 5.41 -3.97
N GLN A 66 -23.26 4.21 -3.41
CA GLN A 66 -23.49 3.99 -1.98
C GLN A 66 -22.15 3.69 -1.29
N ILE A 67 -21.75 4.50 -0.34
CA ILE A 67 -20.55 4.28 0.47
C ILE A 67 -20.95 4.13 1.93
N ASN A 68 -20.79 2.94 2.51
CA ASN A 68 -21.19 2.65 3.89
C ASN A 68 -22.63 3.10 4.20
N GLY A 69 -23.56 2.85 3.28
CA GLY A 69 -24.97 3.26 3.42
C GLY A 69 -25.24 4.75 3.15
N THR A 70 -24.21 5.52 2.77
CA THR A 70 -24.37 6.94 2.40
C THR A 70 -24.35 7.05 0.88
N GLU A 71 -25.39 7.66 0.31
CA GLU A 71 -25.42 7.95 -1.11
C GLU A 71 -24.45 9.09 -1.45
N VAL A 72 -23.52 8.80 -2.36
CA VAL A 72 -22.63 9.81 -2.94
C VAL A 72 -23.12 10.11 -4.35
N PRO A 73 -23.39 11.37 -4.67
CA PRO A 73 -23.89 11.74 -6.00
C PRO A 73 -22.98 11.26 -7.12
N GLY A 74 -23.56 10.74 -8.20
CA GLY A 74 -22.83 10.25 -9.38
C GLY A 74 -22.15 11.34 -10.22
N ASN A 75 -22.23 12.60 -9.82
CA ASN A 75 -21.57 13.73 -10.48
C ASN A 75 -20.07 13.85 -10.14
N GLY A 76 -19.54 12.91 -9.37
CA GLY A 76 -18.17 12.98 -8.87
C GLY A 76 -17.99 14.07 -7.82
N GLY A 77 -16.74 14.32 -7.41
CA GLY A 77 -16.46 15.36 -6.44
C GLY A 77 -15.09 15.24 -5.81
N GLN A 78 -14.90 16.04 -4.81
CA GLN A 78 -13.79 16.00 -3.87
C GLN A 78 -14.34 15.79 -2.47
N HIS A 79 -13.45 15.42 -1.56
CA HIS A 79 -13.77 15.43 -0.14
C HIS A 79 -12.54 15.85 0.67
N ALA A 80 -12.75 16.14 1.94
CA ALA A 80 -11.70 16.45 2.90
C ALA A 80 -12.05 15.83 4.25
N HIS A 81 -11.04 15.26 4.91
CA HIS A 81 -11.18 14.68 6.25
C HIS A 81 -10.68 15.67 7.30
N PRO A 82 -11.49 16.03 8.32
CA PRO A 82 -11.07 16.98 9.34
C PRO A 82 -10.10 16.37 10.36
N ASP A 83 -10.16 15.05 10.58
CA ASP A 83 -9.58 14.41 11.76
C ASP A 83 -8.27 13.66 11.49
N PHE A 84 -7.99 13.28 10.24
CA PHE A 84 -6.81 12.49 9.90
C PHE A 84 -6.14 12.93 8.60
N ASP A 85 -4.87 12.57 8.48
CA ASP A 85 -4.10 12.67 7.24
C ASP A 85 -4.29 11.38 6.43
N GLU A 86 -4.12 11.46 5.11
CA GLU A 86 -4.22 10.32 4.20
C GLU A 86 -3.03 10.30 3.25
N LEU A 87 -2.58 9.10 2.89
CA LEU A 87 -1.56 8.88 1.88
C LEU A 87 -2.13 8.05 0.75
N PHE A 88 -2.03 8.53 -0.48
CA PHE A 88 -2.23 7.73 -1.67
C PHE A 88 -0.89 7.36 -2.28
N LEU A 89 -0.73 6.09 -2.61
CA LEU A 89 0.40 5.57 -3.36
C LEU A 89 -0.09 5.03 -4.69
N PHE A 90 0.47 5.54 -5.78
CA PHE A 90 0.24 5.06 -7.14
C PHE A 90 1.50 4.36 -7.61
N PHE A 91 1.43 3.10 -7.97
CA PHE A 91 2.57 2.32 -8.45
C PHE A 91 2.16 1.20 -9.40
N GLY A 92 3.11 0.75 -10.23
CA GLY A 92 2.88 -0.34 -11.17
C GLY A 92 3.03 -1.71 -10.53
N SER A 93 2.40 -2.71 -11.13
CA SER A 93 2.47 -4.12 -10.69
C SER A 93 3.54 -4.95 -11.42
N ASN A 94 4.35 -4.33 -12.30
CA ASN A 94 5.36 -5.04 -13.05
C ASN A 94 6.66 -5.22 -12.25
N PRO A 95 7.02 -6.45 -11.82
CA PRO A 95 8.23 -6.68 -11.04
C PRO A 95 9.52 -6.45 -11.83
N GLN A 96 9.46 -6.42 -13.17
CA GLN A 96 10.61 -6.18 -14.04
C GLN A 96 10.84 -4.68 -14.34
N ASP A 97 9.87 -3.84 -14.00
CA ASP A 97 9.93 -2.40 -14.19
C ASP A 97 9.14 -1.67 -13.10
N VAL A 98 9.66 -1.74 -11.88
CA VAL A 98 9.03 -1.13 -10.68
C VAL A 98 9.05 0.39 -10.72
N LEU A 99 9.85 1.00 -11.61
CA LEU A 99 9.93 2.45 -11.82
C LEU A 99 8.80 2.99 -12.69
N SER A 100 8.12 2.10 -13.40
CA SER A 100 7.00 2.47 -14.26
C SER A 100 5.70 2.36 -13.49
N LEU A 101 4.87 3.39 -13.56
CA LEU A 101 3.49 3.30 -13.10
C LEU A 101 2.68 2.29 -13.93
N GLY A 102 3.12 1.98 -15.16
CA GLY A 102 2.33 1.18 -16.11
C GLY A 102 1.17 1.96 -16.72
N GLY A 103 1.20 3.29 -16.64
CA GLY A 103 0.16 4.16 -17.19
C GLY A 103 0.28 5.62 -16.76
N GLU A 104 -0.86 6.26 -16.62
CA GLU A 104 -0.95 7.66 -16.22
C GLU A 104 -2.19 7.91 -15.38
N VAL A 105 -2.01 8.58 -14.24
CA VAL A 105 -3.11 9.06 -13.40
C VAL A 105 -3.08 10.58 -13.30
N GLU A 106 -4.25 11.20 -13.43
CA GLU A 106 -4.51 12.61 -13.14
C GLU A 106 -5.25 12.68 -11.80
N PHE A 107 -4.80 13.54 -10.89
CA PHE A 107 -5.43 13.75 -9.59
C PHE A 107 -5.37 15.22 -9.17
N TRP A 108 -6.18 15.57 -8.14
CA TRP A 108 -6.40 16.96 -7.78
C TRP A 108 -6.31 17.16 -6.27
N LEU A 109 -5.60 18.22 -5.86
CA LEU A 109 -5.52 18.71 -4.48
C LEU A 109 -6.01 20.16 -4.38
N GLY A 110 -6.67 20.47 -3.27
CA GLY A 110 -7.27 21.77 -3.02
C GLY A 110 -8.67 21.91 -3.60
N GLU A 111 -9.34 23.00 -3.34
CA GLU A 111 -10.73 23.19 -3.74
C GLU A 111 -10.96 24.45 -4.57
N GLY A 112 -12.06 24.47 -5.32
CA GLY A 112 -12.50 25.59 -6.13
C GLY A 112 -11.45 25.99 -7.17
N LYS A 113 -11.26 27.30 -7.36
CA LYS A 113 -10.29 27.86 -8.33
C LYS A 113 -8.82 27.63 -7.95
N ASP A 114 -8.57 27.33 -6.66
CA ASP A 114 -7.24 27.11 -6.14
C ASP A 114 -6.84 25.62 -6.19
N ALA A 115 -7.76 24.75 -6.64
CA ALA A 115 -7.46 23.34 -6.88
C ALA A 115 -6.36 23.17 -7.93
N GLN A 116 -5.42 22.31 -7.62
CA GLN A 116 -4.25 22.04 -8.45
C GLN A 116 -4.31 20.61 -8.99
N LYS A 117 -4.08 20.49 -10.31
CA LYS A 117 -3.98 19.23 -11.01
C LYS A 117 -2.56 18.70 -11.03
N PHE A 118 -2.43 17.40 -10.82
CA PHE A 118 -1.19 16.64 -10.95
C PHE A 118 -1.36 15.48 -11.92
N ILE A 119 -0.27 15.10 -12.56
CA ILE A 119 -0.22 13.95 -13.47
C ILE A 119 0.99 13.11 -13.06
N ALA A 120 0.76 11.85 -12.71
CA ALA A 120 1.81 10.89 -12.41
C ALA A 120 1.94 9.84 -13.52
N ARG A 121 3.19 9.52 -13.89
CA ARG A 121 3.59 8.46 -14.83
C ARG A 121 4.62 7.51 -14.24
N THR A 122 5.17 7.87 -13.10
CA THR A 122 6.08 7.10 -12.26
C THR A 122 5.43 6.81 -10.91
N PRO A 123 5.94 5.87 -10.12
CA PRO A 123 5.44 5.66 -8.78
C PRO A 123 5.44 6.95 -7.98
N THR A 124 4.28 7.31 -7.46
CA THR A 124 4.01 8.63 -6.86
C THR A 124 3.28 8.49 -5.56
N ALA A 125 3.67 9.30 -4.58
CA ALA A 125 3.00 9.50 -3.31
C ALA A 125 2.28 10.85 -3.30
N GLU A 126 1.01 10.83 -2.93
CA GLU A 126 0.18 11.99 -2.65
C GLU A 126 -0.14 11.99 -1.17
N TRP A 127 0.49 12.89 -0.41
CA TRP A 127 0.16 13.10 1.00
C TRP A 127 -0.94 14.14 1.14
N VAL A 128 -2.04 13.76 1.73
CA VAL A 128 -3.19 14.62 1.96
C VAL A 128 -3.29 14.97 3.44
N PRO A 129 -2.86 16.17 3.86
CA PRO A 129 -3.10 16.61 5.23
C PRO A 129 -4.59 16.74 5.51
N ARG A 130 -4.98 16.59 6.78
CA ARG A 130 -6.35 16.86 7.21
C ARG A 130 -6.87 18.22 6.69
N ASN A 131 -8.15 18.27 6.37
CA ASN A 131 -8.85 19.42 5.78
C ASN A 131 -8.40 19.83 4.37
N VAL A 132 -7.45 19.12 3.74
CA VAL A 132 -7.11 19.35 2.33
C VAL A 132 -8.08 18.57 1.45
N ALA A 133 -8.74 19.29 0.55
CA ALA A 133 -9.60 18.66 -0.46
C ALA A 133 -8.75 17.86 -1.44
N HIS A 134 -9.21 16.66 -1.77
CA HIS A 134 -8.54 15.74 -2.69
C HIS A 134 -9.54 14.97 -3.55
N ASN A 135 -9.05 14.24 -4.53
CA ASN A 135 -9.84 13.67 -5.63
C ASN A 135 -10.34 14.73 -6.65
N PRO A 136 -10.83 14.33 -7.83
CA PRO A 136 -10.88 12.96 -8.32
C PRO A 136 -9.51 12.41 -8.71
N HIS A 137 -9.36 11.06 -8.68
CA HIS A 137 -8.26 10.35 -9.32
C HIS A 137 -8.77 9.75 -10.62
N TYR A 138 -8.14 10.07 -11.75
CA TYR A 138 -8.59 9.61 -13.06
C TYR A 138 -7.44 8.97 -13.83
N PHE A 139 -7.56 7.68 -14.13
CA PHE A 139 -6.55 6.89 -14.82
C PHE A 139 -6.73 7.04 -16.32
N THR A 140 -5.93 7.90 -16.92
CA THR A 140 -6.01 8.26 -18.34
C THR A 140 -5.41 7.20 -19.23
N LYS A 141 -4.42 6.47 -18.72
CA LYS A 141 -3.73 5.37 -19.43
C LYS A 141 -3.45 4.22 -18.48
N VAL A 142 -3.67 3.02 -18.98
CA VAL A 142 -3.26 1.75 -18.36
C VAL A 142 -2.63 0.91 -19.46
N ALA A 143 -1.37 0.53 -19.29
CA ALA A 143 -0.59 -0.13 -20.34
C ALA A 143 -1.01 -1.58 -20.59
N SER A 144 -1.44 -2.28 -19.56
CA SER A 144 -1.84 -3.69 -19.64
C SER A 144 -2.92 -4.03 -18.63
N ARG A 145 -3.90 -4.82 -19.08
CA ARG A 145 -4.95 -5.35 -18.20
C ARG A 145 -4.39 -6.35 -17.18
N ASP A 146 -3.40 -7.14 -17.55
CA ASP A 146 -2.80 -8.18 -16.70
C ASP A 146 -1.72 -7.62 -15.77
N ARG A 147 -1.40 -6.33 -15.91
CA ARG A 147 -0.46 -5.59 -15.06
C ARG A 147 -1.10 -4.27 -14.63
N PRO A 148 -2.03 -4.34 -13.66
CA PRO A 148 -2.77 -3.17 -13.22
C PRO A 148 -1.86 -2.12 -12.59
N ILE A 149 -2.31 -0.87 -12.61
CA ILE A 149 -1.82 0.13 -11.68
C ILE A 149 -2.45 -0.17 -10.34
N ILE A 150 -1.67 -0.06 -9.28
CA ILE A 150 -2.17 -0.15 -7.91
C ILE A 150 -2.31 1.27 -7.37
N GLU A 151 -3.50 1.57 -6.90
CA GLU A 151 -3.76 2.71 -6.03
C GLU A 151 -3.98 2.19 -4.63
N MET A 152 -3.19 2.66 -3.68
CA MET A 152 -3.32 2.31 -2.27
C MET A 152 -3.59 3.58 -1.47
N ALA A 153 -4.75 3.63 -0.81
CA ALA A 153 -5.11 4.68 0.13
C ALA A 153 -4.82 4.21 1.56
N ILE A 154 -4.07 5.00 2.33
CA ILE A 154 -3.71 4.71 3.72
C ILE A 154 -4.19 5.89 4.57
N ALA A 155 -5.27 5.72 5.33
CA ALA A 155 -5.77 6.74 6.23
C ALA A 155 -5.22 6.54 7.65
N MET A 156 -4.75 7.64 8.25
CA MET A 156 -4.19 7.66 9.62
C MET A 156 -5.32 7.58 10.66
N THR A 157 -6.23 6.64 10.49
CA THR A 157 -7.38 6.36 11.34
C THR A 157 -7.73 4.87 11.27
N PRO A 158 -8.18 4.25 12.35
CA PRO A 158 -8.60 2.83 12.32
C PRO A 158 -9.93 2.61 11.59
N THR A 159 -10.70 3.68 11.37
CA THR A 159 -12.02 3.63 10.71
C THR A 159 -12.13 4.74 9.68
N TYR A 160 -12.65 4.41 8.51
CA TYR A 160 -12.88 5.36 7.44
C TYR A 160 -14.38 5.56 7.20
N SER A 161 -14.81 6.81 7.07
CA SER A 161 -16.20 7.13 6.77
C SER A 161 -16.29 8.40 5.92
N LEU A 162 -17.19 8.37 4.95
CA LEU A 162 -17.60 9.55 4.19
C LEU A 162 -18.94 10.14 4.69
N ALA A 163 -19.46 9.63 5.81
CA ALA A 163 -20.69 10.15 6.41
C ALA A 163 -20.57 11.64 6.79
N PRO A 164 -21.68 12.38 6.81
CA PRO A 164 -21.68 13.76 7.28
C PRO A 164 -21.03 13.90 8.66
N GLY A 165 -20.08 14.82 8.78
CA GLY A 165 -19.28 15.03 9.99
C GLY A 165 -17.94 14.28 10.02
N ALA A 166 -17.81 13.15 9.33
CA ALA A 166 -16.54 12.44 9.18
C ALA A 166 -15.75 12.91 7.94
N SER A 167 -16.45 13.43 6.94
CA SER A 167 -15.85 14.08 5.78
C SER A 167 -16.70 15.26 5.30
N ARG A 168 -16.07 16.18 4.58
CA ARG A 168 -16.72 17.29 3.92
C ARG A 168 -16.76 17.03 2.41
N SER A 169 -17.95 16.87 1.84
CA SER A 169 -18.13 16.76 0.38
C SER A 169 -17.90 18.10 -0.29
N ILE A 170 -17.20 18.10 -1.40
CA ILE A 170 -16.77 19.29 -2.14
C ILE A 170 -17.05 19.05 -3.64
N PRO A 171 -17.58 20.03 -4.36
CA PRO A 171 -17.73 19.92 -5.81
C PRO A 171 -16.41 19.65 -6.53
N LEU A 172 -16.50 19.09 -7.73
CA LEU A 172 -15.34 18.97 -8.63
C LEU A 172 -14.67 20.33 -8.83
N PRO A 173 -13.33 20.35 -8.98
CA PRO A 173 -12.62 21.56 -9.36
C PRO A 173 -13.22 22.16 -10.65
N PRO A 174 -13.44 23.49 -10.75
CA PRO A 174 -14.01 24.11 -11.95
C PRO A 174 -13.16 23.88 -13.23
N ALA A 175 -11.87 23.59 -13.04
CA ALA A 175 -10.95 23.29 -14.14
C ALA A 175 -10.97 21.82 -14.56
N PHE A 176 -11.66 20.93 -13.83
CA PHE A 176 -11.81 19.54 -14.21
C PHE A 176 -12.67 19.42 -15.47
N SER A 177 -12.15 18.71 -16.48
CA SER A 177 -12.86 18.43 -17.72
C SER A 177 -12.25 17.20 -18.39
N PHE A 178 -13.10 16.27 -18.83
CA PHE A 178 -12.64 15.10 -19.59
C PHE A 178 -11.96 15.48 -20.92
N GLU A 179 -12.26 16.63 -21.50
CA GLU A 179 -11.62 17.13 -22.72
C GLU A 179 -10.17 17.59 -22.49
N LYS A 180 -9.83 17.96 -21.24
CA LYS A 180 -8.51 18.46 -20.84
C LYS A 180 -7.72 17.46 -19.99
N VAL A 181 -8.18 16.24 -19.91
CA VAL A 181 -7.52 15.16 -19.19
C VAL A 181 -6.15 14.89 -19.80
N GLY A 182 -5.16 14.61 -18.94
CA GLY A 182 -3.78 14.34 -19.32
C GLY A 182 -2.98 15.57 -19.78
N GLN A 183 -3.57 16.77 -19.78
CA GLN A 183 -2.87 18.02 -20.07
C GLN A 183 -2.27 18.59 -18.77
N GLU A 184 -0.98 18.83 -18.78
CA GLU A 184 -0.28 19.40 -17.62
C GLU A 184 -0.75 20.81 -17.28
N GLN A 185 -0.90 21.08 -16.01
CA GLN A 185 -1.11 22.43 -15.49
C GLN A 185 0.27 23.07 -15.28
N LYS A 186 0.52 24.21 -15.92
CA LYS A 186 1.80 24.91 -15.79
C LYS A 186 1.88 25.63 -14.44
N GLY A 187 2.99 25.42 -13.72
CA GLY A 187 3.37 26.17 -12.54
C GLY A 187 3.44 25.34 -11.24
N LYS A 188 4.27 25.79 -10.32
CA LYS A 188 4.31 25.25 -8.95
C LYS A 188 3.21 25.92 -8.14
N GLY A 189 2.29 25.14 -7.59
CA GLY A 189 1.21 25.62 -6.76
C GLY A 189 1.41 25.31 -5.28
N LEU A 190 0.44 25.69 -4.47
CA LEU A 190 0.42 25.52 -3.02
C LEU A 190 0.57 24.05 -2.59
N TYR A 191 0.02 23.12 -3.38
CA TYR A 191 -0.06 21.70 -3.05
C TYR A 191 1.10 20.86 -3.61
N THR A 192 2.00 21.43 -4.41
CA THR A 192 3.12 20.70 -5.04
C THR A 192 4.00 19.95 -4.01
N LYS A 193 4.14 20.49 -2.80
CA LYS A 193 4.93 19.87 -1.72
C LYS A 193 4.36 18.54 -1.21
N TYR A 194 3.10 18.26 -1.49
CA TYR A 194 2.41 17.05 -1.04
C TYR A 194 2.47 15.91 -2.06
N VAL A 195 3.01 16.17 -3.24
CA VAL A 195 3.13 15.19 -4.32
C VAL A 195 4.59 14.94 -4.62
N ASN A 196 5.03 13.70 -4.42
CA ASN A 196 6.43 13.32 -4.53
C ASN A 196 6.56 11.98 -5.27
N GLU A 197 7.61 11.83 -6.07
CA GLU A 197 7.96 10.51 -6.58
C GLU A 197 8.38 9.60 -5.43
N VAL A 198 7.90 8.35 -5.46
CA VAL A 198 8.29 7.33 -4.48
C VAL A 198 9.74 6.96 -4.74
N LYS A 199 10.52 6.89 -3.66
CA LYS A 199 11.95 6.60 -3.75
C LYS A 199 12.23 5.11 -3.87
N PHE A 200 13.41 4.83 -4.38
CA PHE A 200 13.98 3.49 -4.30
C PHE A 200 14.78 3.33 -3.02
N ALA A 201 14.67 2.17 -2.42
CA ALA A 201 15.57 1.75 -1.38
C ALA A 201 16.91 1.29 -1.97
N THR A 202 17.62 2.19 -2.68
CA THR A 202 18.92 1.87 -3.31
C THR A 202 20.05 1.69 -2.30
N ASP A 203 19.84 2.13 -1.08
CA ASP A 203 20.78 1.99 0.04
C ASP A 203 20.53 0.73 0.86
N ARG A 204 19.50 -0.02 0.51
CA ARG A 204 19.23 -1.36 1.02
C ARG A 204 19.48 -2.37 -0.08
N LEU A 205 20.73 -2.78 -0.21
CA LEU A 205 20.99 -4.04 -0.90
C LEU A 205 20.55 -5.14 0.06
N PHE A 206 19.50 -5.86 -0.29
CA PHE A 206 19.06 -7.05 0.44
C PHE A 206 19.52 -8.33 -0.27
N PRO A 207 20.80 -8.70 -0.21
CA PRO A 207 21.23 -10.01 -0.69
C PRO A 207 20.66 -11.15 0.15
N TYR A 208 20.05 -10.86 1.30
CA TYR A 208 19.34 -11.82 2.15
C TYR A 208 18.08 -12.35 1.63
N HIS A 209 17.51 -11.69 0.65
CA HIS A 209 16.32 -12.24 0.07
C HIS A 209 16.75 -13.45 -0.73
N ARG A 210 16.71 -14.57 -0.06
CA ARG A 210 16.94 -15.83 -0.73
C ARG A 210 16.02 -15.92 -1.95
N GLY A 211 16.59 -16.04 -3.13
CA GLY A 211 15.90 -15.89 -4.39
C GLY A 211 15.72 -14.43 -4.81
N MET A 212 14.90 -14.20 -5.80
CA MET A 212 14.74 -12.89 -6.41
C MET A 212 13.42 -12.26 -5.98
N ILE A 213 13.54 -11.15 -5.25
CA ILE A 213 12.50 -10.15 -5.10
C ILE A 213 12.92 -8.99 -6.00
N ALA A 214 11.98 -8.23 -6.54
CA ALA A 214 12.33 -7.05 -7.31
C ALA A 214 13.22 -6.12 -6.48
N VAL A 215 14.39 -5.80 -7.00
CA VAL A 215 15.32 -4.85 -6.42
C VAL A 215 15.55 -3.78 -7.48
N PRO A 216 15.36 -2.52 -7.15
CA PRO A 216 15.04 -1.92 -5.86
C PRO A 216 13.57 -2.07 -5.43
N THR A 217 13.29 -1.92 -4.14
CA THR A 217 11.94 -1.76 -3.61
C THR A 217 11.48 -0.30 -3.68
N LEU A 218 10.17 -0.07 -3.71
CA LEU A 218 9.61 1.27 -3.60
C LEU A 218 9.46 1.65 -2.13
N MET A 219 9.84 2.87 -1.78
CA MET A 219 9.82 3.34 -0.39
C MET A 219 9.27 4.76 -0.26
N PHE A 220 8.39 4.95 0.73
CA PHE A 220 7.89 6.24 1.18
C PHE A 220 8.20 6.43 2.67
N ASP A 221 8.78 7.58 3.02
CA ASP A 221 9.12 7.94 4.40
C ASP A 221 9.31 9.46 4.55
N LYS A 222 9.82 9.91 5.71
CA LYS A 222 10.14 11.33 5.94
C LYS A 222 11.17 11.92 4.97
N THR A 223 11.95 11.09 4.27
CA THR A 223 12.89 11.57 3.24
C THR A 223 12.19 11.83 1.91
N THR A 224 11.03 11.21 1.68
CA THR A 224 10.13 11.48 0.56
C THR A 224 9.26 12.70 0.88
N TYR A 225 8.63 12.71 2.05
CA TYR A 225 7.85 13.83 2.56
C TYR A 225 8.19 14.09 4.03
N PRO A 226 8.77 15.27 4.38
CA PRO A 226 9.31 15.53 5.74
C PRO A 226 8.31 15.42 6.90
N ALA A 227 7.02 15.58 6.63
CA ALA A 227 5.96 15.44 7.63
C ALA A 227 5.27 14.05 7.62
N ALA A 228 5.82 13.07 6.89
CA ALA A 228 5.32 11.71 6.90
C ALA A 228 5.34 11.14 8.32
N LYS A 229 4.26 10.42 8.67
CA LYS A 229 4.09 9.78 9.98
C LYS A 229 4.22 8.27 9.92
N ILE A 230 4.31 7.74 8.70
CA ILE A 230 4.47 6.32 8.43
C ILE A 230 5.64 6.12 7.48
N TRP A 231 6.19 4.94 7.53
CA TRP A 231 7.14 4.41 6.58
C TRP A 231 6.46 3.29 5.80
N VAL A 232 6.62 3.26 4.49
CA VAL A 232 6.04 2.23 3.63
C VAL A 232 7.11 1.68 2.71
N GLU A 233 7.19 0.36 2.59
CA GLU A 233 8.01 -0.32 1.60
C GLU A 233 7.18 -1.34 0.81
N ILE A 234 7.38 -1.38 -0.50
CA ILE A 234 6.62 -2.21 -1.43
C ILE A 234 7.57 -3.16 -2.13
N PHE A 235 7.35 -4.46 -1.92
CA PHE A 235 8.08 -5.54 -2.55
C PHE A 235 7.23 -6.19 -3.63
N HIS A 236 7.79 -6.32 -4.82
CA HIS A 236 7.20 -7.14 -5.89
C HIS A 236 7.78 -8.54 -5.80
N VAL A 237 7.01 -9.48 -5.32
CA VAL A 237 7.44 -10.88 -5.15
C VAL A 237 7.15 -11.65 -6.43
N TYR A 238 8.17 -12.22 -7.06
CA TYR A 238 8.04 -12.91 -8.34
C TYR A 238 8.80 -14.25 -8.45
N ALA A 239 9.42 -14.70 -7.36
CA ALA A 239 10.17 -15.95 -7.37
C ALA A 239 9.90 -16.78 -6.10
N SER A 240 9.64 -18.08 -6.30
CA SER A 240 9.55 -19.03 -5.21
C SER A 240 10.92 -19.23 -4.55
N GLY A 241 10.92 -19.47 -3.24
CA GLY A 241 12.14 -19.60 -2.46
C GLY A 241 12.74 -18.27 -1.99
N ALA A 242 12.17 -17.14 -2.42
CA ALA A 242 12.50 -15.81 -1.91
C ALA A 242 11.95 -15.60 -0.50
N GLY A 243 12.45 -14.57 0.20
CA GLY A 243 11.92 -14.21 1.50
C GLY A 243 12.78 -13.22 2.26
N ILE A 244 12.27 -12.78 3.40
CA ILE A 244 12.93 -11.84 4.32
C ILE A 244 13.26 -12.57 5.63
N GLY A 245 14.42 -12.27 6.23
CA GLY A 245 14.88 -12.93 7.44
C GLY A 245 15.25 -14.41 7.26
N LEU A 246 15.42 -14.86 6.01
CA LEU A 246 15.84 -16.23 5.69
C LEU A 246 17.35 -16.41 5.82
N PRO A 247 17.82 -17.64 6.08
CA PRO A 247 19.23 -17.96 5.99
C PRO A 247 19.77 -17.63 4.60
N SER A 248 20.88 -16.91 4.55
CA SER A 248 21.56 -16.54 3.30
C SER A 248 23.04 -16.84 3.40
N LEU A 249 23.65 -17.20 2.27
CA LEU A 249 25.10 -17.39 2.17
C LEU A 249 25.85 -16.07 2.01
N GLU A 250 25.11 -14.98 1.72
CA GLU A 250 25.68 -13.66 1.47
C GLU A 250 25.44 -12.73 2.67
N PRO A 251 26.47 -11.98 3.10
CA PRO A 251 26.29 -10.98 4.15
C PRO A 251 25.45 -9.81 3.65
N THR A 252 24.67 -9.20 4.53
CA THR A 252 23.92 -8.01 4.20
C THR A 252 24.63 -6.76 4.64
N ILE A 253 24.63 -5.79 3.76
CA ILE A 253 25.05 -4.44 4.05
C ILE A 253 23.80 -3.61 4.30
N ILE A 254 23.60 -3.18 5.54
CA ILE A 254 22.54 -2.25 5.89
C ILE A 254 23.18 -0.89 6.14
N LYS A 255 22.75 0.12 5.43
CA LYS A 255 23.27 1.48 5.57
C LYS A 255 23.13 1.96 7.01
N GLY A 256 24.24 2.41 7.58
CA GLY A 256 24.33 2.86 8.97
C GLY A 256 24.64 1.79 10.00
N LEU A 257 24.52 0.50 9.69
CA LEU A 257 24.87 -0.61 10.58
C LEU A 257 26.11 -1.41 10.14
N GLY A 258 26.58 -1.17 8.92
CA GLY A 258 27.65 -1.98 8.35
C GLY A 258 27.20 -3.33 7.84
N VAL A 259 28.07 -4.32 7.92
CA VAL A 259 27.75 -5.70 7.52
C VAL A 259 27.01 -6.37 8.67
N VAL A 260 25.74 -6.70 8.45
CA VAL A 260 24.99 -7.58 9.35
C VAL A 260 25.20 -8.99 8.84
N ASP A 261 25.80 -9.84 9.63
CA ASP A 261 26.00 -11.24 9.27
C ASP A 261 24.63 -11.92 9.21
N GLY A 262 24.19 -12.20 8.00
CA GLY A 262 22.88 -12.78 7.74
C GLY A 262 22.91 -14.27 7.53
N GLY A 263 24.04 -14.89 7.75
CA GLY A 263 24.23 -16.32 7.47
C GLY A 263 23.16 -17.22 8.06
N GLU A 264 22.67 -16.90 9.24
CA GLU A 264 21.70 -17.73 9.96
C GLU A 264 20.23 -17.34 9.73
N GLY A 265 19.95 -16.13 9.22
CA GLY A 265 18.60 -15.58 9.18
C GLY A 265 18.07 -15.25 10.57
N GLY A 266 16.81 -14.86 10.65
CA GLY A 266 16.14 -14.62 11.94
C GLY A 266 15.03 -13.59 11.87
N GLY A 267 14.42 -13.36 13.03
CA GLY A 267 13.42 -12.33 13.25
C GLY A 267 14.00 -11.10 13.95
N HIS A 268 13.16 -10.09 14.04
CA HIS A 268 13.46 -8.88 14.83
C HIS A 268 12.19 -8.32 15.48
N ALA A 269 12.39 -7.41 16.43
CA ALA A 269 11.33 -6.65 17.06
C ALA A 269 11.74 -5.18 17.17
N HIS A 270 10.80 -4.29 17.04
CA HIS A 270 10.97 -2.84 17.17
C HIS A 270 9.89 -2.22 18.05
N ASN A 271 10.03 -0.96 18.42
CA ASN A 271 9.17 -0.27 19.38
C ASN A 271 7.93 0.42 18.76
N PHE A 272 7.61 0.13 17.52
CA PHE A 272 6.43 0.62 16.80
C PHE A 272 5.62 -0.54 16.24
N ASP A 273 4.35 -0.29 15.93
CA ASP A 273 3.51 -1.26 15.25
C ASP A 273 3.81 -1.28 13.75
N GLU A 274 3.66 -2.45 13.14
CA GLU A 274 3.90 -2.68 11.72
C GLU A 274 2.78 -3.53 11.12
N LEU A 275 2.46 -3.27 9.88
CA LEU A 275 1.49 -4.01 9.10
C LEU A 275 2.16 -4.57 7.85
N PHE A 276 2.05 -5.87 7.64
CA PHE A 276 2.35 -6.51 6.37
C PHE A 276 1.05 -6.83 5.64
N LEU A 277 0.99 -6.48 4.37
CA LEU A 277 -0.11 -6.83 3.48
C LEU A 277 0.43 -7.70 2.34
N PHE A 278 -0.11 -8.89 2.20
CA PHE A 278 0.14 -9.76 1.06
C PHE A 278 -1.02 -9.61 0.08
N ILE A 279 -0.77 -9.13 -1.14
CA ILE A 279 -1.79 -8.71 -2.09
C ILE A 279 -1.54 -9.35 -3.44
N GLY A 280 -2.51 -10.15 -3.92
CA GLY A 280 -2.48 -10.68 -5.28
C GLY A 280 -2.65 -9.59 -6.34
N LEU A 281 -2.11 -9.80 -7.53
CA LEU A 281 -2.14 -8.82 -8.62
C LEU A 281 -3.18 -9.15 -9.72
N ASP A 282 -3.99 -10.19 -9.54
CA ASP A 282 -5.08 -10.46 -10.46
C ASP A 282 -6.28 -9.55 -10.17
N PRO A 283 -6.62 -8.61 -11.06
CA PRO A 283 -7.74 -7.70 -10.82
C PRO A 283 -9.11 -8.39 -10.82
N HIS A 284 -9.19 -9.63 -11.29
CA HIS A 284 -10.44 -10.40 -11.32
C HIS A 284 -10.58 -11.39 -10.16
N ASP A 285 -9.50 -11.61 -9.40
CA ASP A 285 -9.47 -12.49 -8.23
C ASP A 285 -8.51 -11.92 -7.17
N THR A 286 -8.84 -10.74 -6.65
CA THR A 286 -7.99 -9.97 -5.74
C THR A 286 -7.78 -10.64 -4.39
N LEU A 287 -8.64 -11.58 -4.00
CA LEU A 287 -8.46 -12.38 -2.77
C LEU A 287 -7.45 -13.51 -2.92
N ASN A 288 -7.13 -13.93 -4.15
CA ASN A 288 -6.14 -14.96 -4.42
C ASN A 288 -4.76 -14.34 -4.51
N LEU A 289 -3.86 -14.75 -3.63
CA LEU A 289 -2.50 -14.20 -3.61
C LEU A 289 -1.71 -14.54 -4.89
N GLY A 290 -1.99 -15.68 -5.52
CA GLY A 290 -1.19 -16.19 -6.64
C GLY A 290 0.08 -16.89 -6.18
N GLY A 291 0.13 -17.32 -4.92
CA GLY A 291 1.27 -18.01 -4.33
C GLY A 291 0.98 -18.52 -2.94
N GLU A 292 2.03 -18.89 -2.22
CA GLU A 292 1.98 -19.33 -0.83
C GLU A 292 3.08 -18.66 -0.04
N VAL A 293 2.71 -17.99 1.06
CA VAL A 293 3.61 -17.33 1.99
C VAL A 293 3.55 -18.02 3.35
N GLU A 294 4.71 -18.37 3.87
CA GLU A 294 4.88 -18.75 5.28
C GLU A 294 5.53 -17.60 6.04
N PHE A 295 5.02 -17.27 7.21
CA PHE A 295 5.60 -16.26 8.10
C PHE A 295 5.41 -16.64 9.56
N TRP A 296 6.16 -15.96 10.43
CA TRP A 296 6.24 -16.31 11.84
C TRP A 296 6.11 -15.08 12.73
N LEU A 297 5.35 -15.23 13.82
CA LEU A 297 5.23 -14.25 14.89
C LEU A 297 5.65 -14.88 16.22
N GLY A 298 6.37 -14.12 17.05
CA GLY A 298 6.91 -14.59 18.32
C GLY A 298 8.34 -15.09 18.20
N GLU A 299 8.90 -15.57 19.30
CA GLU A 299 10.28 -16.07 19.39
C GLU A 299 10.38 -17.38 20.15
N GLY A 300 11.45 -18.15 19.90
CA GLY A 300 11.71 -19.42 20.54
C GLY A 300 10.54 -20.40 20.39
N ASP A 301 10.25 -21.16 21.45
CA ASP A 301 9.17 -22.15 21.45
C ASP A 301 7.76 -21.54 21.43
N GLU A 302 7.63 -20.24 21.66
CA GLU A 302 6.35 -19.51 21.55
C GLU A 302 6.08 -18.96 20.15
N ALA A 303 7.01 -19.10 19.21
CA ALA A 303 6.83 -18.64 17.85
C ALA A 303 5.73 -19.44 17.15
N GLU A 304 4.82 -18.74 16.49
CA GLU A 304 3.72 -19.32 15.75
C GLU A 304 3.92 -19.17 14.25
N LYS A 305 3.73 -20.26 13.52
CA LYS A 305 3.79 -20.30 12.06
C LYS A 305 2.42 -20.05 11.47
N PHE A 306 2.40 -19.20 10.44
CA PHE A 306 1.26 -18.93 9.58
C PHE A 306 1.59 -19.26 8.13
N VAL A 307 0.58 -19.73 7.41
CA VAL A 307 0.69 -20.02 5.97
C VAL A 307 -0.56 -19.48 5.30
N THR A 308 -0.38 -18.69 4.25
CA THR A 308 -1.50 -18.15 3.49
C THR A 308 -1.30 -18.28 1.98
N THR A 309 -2.42 -18.45 1.28
CA THR A 309 -2.54 -18.38 -0.19
C THR A 309 -3.52 -17.29 -0.64
N ARG A 310 -3.96 -16.48 0.33
CA ARG A 310 -4.97 -15.44 0.14
C ARG A 310 -4.39 -14.07 0.43
N ALA A 311 -5.07 -13.03 -0.05
CA ALA A 311 -4.77 -11.67 0.37
C ALA A 311 -4.96 -11.56 1.88
N THR A 312 -3.88 -11.28 2.61
CA THR A 312 -3.80 -11.42 4.06
C THR A 312 -3.12 -10.20 4.67
N ALA A 313 -3.57 -9.82 5.86
CA ALA A 313 -2.93 -8.86 6.74
C ALA A 313 -2.25 -9.58 7.91
N GLU A 314 -1.02 -9.18 8.20
CA GLU A 314 -0.27 -9.51 9.40
C GLU A 314 0.01 -8.21 10.17
N TRP A 315 -0.60 -8.05 11.34
CA TRP A 315 -0.34 -6.94 12.23
C TRP A 315 0.70 -7.32 13.27
N VAL A 316 1.80 -6.60 13.32
CA VAL A 316 2.87 -6.82 14.28
C VAL A 316 2.83 -5.70 15.33
N PRO A 317 2.34 -5.98 16.55
CA PRO A 317 2.42 -5.02 17.64
C PRO A 317 3.86 -4.70 18.01
N ALA A 318 4.10 -3.51 18.51
CA ALA A 318 5.40 -3.11 19.04
C ALA A 318 6.00 -4.18 19.99
N ASN A 319 7.29 -4.45 19.84
CA ASN A 319 8.07 -5.42 20.59
C ASN A 319 7.72 -6.91 20.35
N VAL A 320 6.86 -7.23 19.40
CA VAL A 320 6.64 -8.61 18.95
C VAL A 320 7.69 -8.97 17.90
N VAL A 321 8.38 -10.09 18.11
CA VAL A 321 9.31 -10.63 17.11
C VAL A 321 8.50 -11.13 15.91
N HIS A 322 8.96 -10.82 14.74
CA HIS A 322 8.39 -11.25 13.46
C HIS A 322 9.51 -11.58 12.48
N ASN A 323 9.16 -12.18 11.36
CA ASN A 323 10.05 -12.87 10.44
C ASN A 323 10.51 -14.26 10.96
N PRO A 324 10.90 -15.16 10.05
CA PRO A 324 11.04 -14.94 8.60
C PRO A 324 9.72 -14.88 7.86
N HIS A 325 9.72 -14.18 6.71
CA HIS A 325 8.71 -14.33 5.65
C HIS A 325 9.32 -15.17 4.53
N TYR A 326 8.70 -16.29 4.21
CA TYR A 326 9.18 -17.22 3.20
C TYR A 326 8.14 -17.41 2.11
N PHE A 327 8.46 -17.00 0.88
CA PHE A 327 7.60 -17.14 -0.30
C PHE A 327 7.79 -18.53 -0.89
N ARG A 328 7.06 -19.50 -0.34
CA ARG A 328 7.22 -20.93 -0.67
C ARG A 328 6.92 -21.22 -2.11
N ARG A 329 5.85 -20.60 -2.63
CA ARG A 329 5.40 -20.74 -4.01
C ARG A 329 4.95 -19.40 -4.56
N VAL A 330 5.34 -19.10 -5.78
CA VAL A 330 4.91 -17.94 -6.54
C VAL A 330 4.47 -18.43 -7.92
N ASP A 331 3.17 -18.56 -8.11
CA ASP A 331 2.55 -18.97 -9.38
C ASP A 331 2.34 -17.74 -10.28
N ARG A 332 2.05 -16.60 -9.65
CA ARG A 332 1.95 -15.27 -10.25
C ARG A 332 2.58 -14.25 -9.29
N PRO A 333 3.19 -13.18 -9.82
CA PRO A 333 3.70 -12.11 -8.95
C PRO A 333 2.62 -11.59 -8.01
N PHE A 334 3.03 -11.24 -6.79
CA PHE A 334 2.18 -10.58 -5.80
C PHE A 334 2.98 -9.50 -5.05
N LEU A 335 2.31 -8.70 -4.27
CA LEU A 335 2.94 -7.67 -3.46
C LEU A 335 3.05 -8.12 -2.00
N MET A 336 4.16 -7.77 -1.38
CA MET A 336 4.26 -7.62 0.05
C MET A 336 4.46 -6.13 0.34
N VAL A 337 3.51 -5.53 1.03
CA VAL A 337 3.58 -4.12 1.43
C VAL A 337 3.78 -4.05 2.93
N VAL A 338 4.79 -3.33 3.34
CA VAL A 338 5.13 -3.10 4.75
C VAL A 338 4.77 -1.67 5.10
N ILE A 339 3.98 -1.47 6.15
CA ILE A 339 3.57 -0.16 6.66
C ILE A 339 3.95 -0.08 8.13
N ALA A 340 5.01 0.66 8.45
CA ALA A 340 5.43 0.88 9.82
C ALA A 340 4.85 2.21 10.35
N LEU A 341 4.31 2.20 11.57
CA LEU A 341 3.74 3.39 12.21
C LEU A 341 4.83 4.25 12.83
N THR A 342 5.82 4.58 12.01
CA THR A 342 6.94 5.47 12.31
C THR A 342 7.31 6.27 11.06
N SER A 343 7.81 7.47 11.24
CA SER A 343 8.26 8.30 10.11
C SER A 343 9.59 7.85 9.50
N GLU A 344 10.32 6.98 10.20
CA GLU A 344 11.63 6.46 9.80
C GLU A 344 11.81 5.05 10.33
N TYR A 345 12.19 4.15 9.46
CA TYR A 345 12.55 2.79 9.84
C TYR A 345 14.03 2.76 10.17
N ALA A 346 14.35 2.85 11.46
CA ALA A 346 15.72 2.80 11.96
C ALA A 346 15.98 1.45 12.61
N LEU A 347 17.14 0.87 12.31
CA LEU A 347 17.57 -0.38 12.92
C LEU A 347 18.17 -0.16 14.34
N ASP A 348 18.40 1.10 14.70
CA ASP A 348 18.83 1.46 16.05
C ASP A 348 17.70 1.16 17.06
N GLY A 349 18.05 0.37 18.07
CA GLY A 349 17.08 -0.12 19.06
C GLY A 349 16.26 -1.36 18.64
N MET A 350 16.50 -1.95 17.48
CA MET A 350 15.93 -3.25 17.15
C MET A 350 16.55 -4.37 17.98
N ARG A 351 15.71 -5.31 18.39
CA ARG A 351 16.12 -6.56 19.00
C ARG A 351 16.03 -7.67 17.97
N PHE A 352 17.15 -8.32 17.67
CA PHE A 352 17.21 -9.47 16.77
C PHE A 352 16.98 -10.77 17.54
N ALA A 353 16.34 -11.74 16.89
CA ALA A 353 16.07 -13.06 17.41
C ALA A 353 16.46 -14.13 16.40
N PRO A 354 16.93 -15.32 16.84
CA PRO A 354 17.22 -16.40 15.92
C PRO A 354 15.94 -16.89 15.22
N LEU A 355 16.12 -17.71 14.17
CA LEU A 355 15.02 -18.38 13.50
C LEU A 355 14.20 -19.21 14.52
N PRO A 356 12.87 -19.28 14.34
CA PRO A 356 12.02 -20.14 15.16
C PRO A 356 12.45 -21.61 15.05
N PRO A 357 12.44 -22.39 16.14
CA PRO A 357 12.93 -23.77 16.16
C PRO A 357 12.27 -24.71 15.15
N GLY A 358 11.05 -24.39 14.74
CA GLY A 358 10.28 -25.17 13.75
C GLY A 358 10.47 -24.71 12.30
N PHE A 359 11.25 -23.66 12.04
CA PHE A 359 11.46 -23.16 10.67
C PHE A 359 12.32 -24.12 9.86
N LYS A 360 11.88 -24.39 8.61
CA LYS A 360 12.62 -25.19 7.63
C LYS A 360 12.45 -24.59 6.25
N LEU A 361 13.56 -24.44 5.55
CA LEU A 361 13.60 -24.08 4.12
C LEU A 361 13.09 -25.21 3.24
#